data_54c1fd8f7615c9984a25c184fdef0214
#
_entry.id   54c1fd8f7615c9984a25c184fdef0214
#
_cell.length_a   1.000
_cell.length_b   1.000
_cell.length_c   1.000
_cell.angle_alpha   90.00
_cell.angle_beta   90.00
_cell.angle_gamma   90.00
#
_symmetry.space_group_name_H-M   'P 1'
#
loop_
_entity.id
_entity.type
_entity.pdbx_description
1 polymer ?
#
loop_
_entity_poly.entity_id
_entity_poly.type
_entity_poly.pdbx_seq_one_letter_code
_entity_poly.pdbx_strand_id
1 'polypeptide(L)'
;MRTALLLLSSALLAAQPPVKLAIAGLVHGHVDGFLRAAKNHPEIQIVGIFDPDRALQRKYALPDSLFFTDLPTMLDSVKPEAVASFTSTFDHPTVVSACAARHIHVMMEKPLAVSMEHARSIERAAAAGRIHVIVNYETTWYRSHGAMRDLIKEQHAAGDIRKMVAMDGHQGPKEIGVGPEFLGWLTDPVKNGAGALFDFGCYGANLMTWMMDNQRPLSVTARTLQVKPQIYARVDDEATVVVDYPKAQGIIQASWNWPFSRKDFEVYGERGYAVATGGNNLRVRLPGGQEESRTPAALPPEEQDSISYLTAVVRGKGKPTGLSSLENNMIVTEILEAARESARTGRTVKLK
;
A
#
# COMPACT_ATOMS: atom_id res chain seq x y z
N MET A 1 38.30 -43.01 35.96
CA MET A 1 37.65 -42.48 34.77
C MET A 1 36.20 -42.22 35.12
N ARG A 2 35.82 -40.94 35.22
CA ARG A 2 34.42 -40.51 35.45
C ARG A 2 33.89 -40.00 34.13
N THR A 3 32.95 -40.72 33.52
CA THR A 3 32.29 -40.37 32.26
C THR A 3 31.20 -39.31 32.61
N ALA A 4 31.39 -38.08 32.20
CA ALA A 4 30.37 -37.05 32.31
C ALA A 4 29.35 -37.21 31.15
N LEU A 5 28.12 -37.53 31.48
CA LEU A 5 27.00 -37.57 30.57
C LEU A 5 26.50 -36.14 30.31
N LEU A 6 26.81 -35.55 29.15
CA LEU A 6 26.21 -34.28 28.69
C LEU A 6 24.75 -34.55 28.24
N LEU A 7 23.80 -34.14 29.05
CA LEU A 7 22.39 -34.05 28.66
C LEU A 7 22.22 -32.82 27.77
N LEU A 8 22.13 -33.04 26.45
CA LEU A 8 21.64 -32.04 25.50
C LEU A 8 20.12 -31.90 25.69
N SER A 9 19.69 -30.87 26.41
CA SER A 9 18.29 -30.45 26.41
C SER A 9 17.98 -29.74 25.08
N SER A 10 17.39 -30.46 24.14
CA SER A 10 16.71 -29.89 22.97
C SER A 10 15.47 -29.16 23.46
N ALA A 11 15.57 -27.84 23.66
CA ALA A 11 14.39 -27.00 23.81
C ALA A 11 13.60 -27.07 22.50
N LEU A 12 12.48 -27.82 22.51
CA LEU A 12 11.47 -27.66 21.47
C LEU A 12 11.03 -26.20 21.51
N LEU A 13 11.38 -25.41 20.48
CA LEU A 13 10.73 -24.12 20.25
C LEU A 13 9.25 -24.43 20.01
N ALA A 14 8.41 -24.23 21.03
CA ALA A 14 6.96 -24.31 20.85
C ALA A 14 6.58 -23.28 19.77
N ALA A 15 5.90 -23.74 18.73
CA ALA A 15 5.40 -22.84 17.68
C ALA A 15 4.55 -21.74 18.33
N GLN A 16 4.83 -20.49 18.02
CA GLN A 16 4.04 -19.37 18.54
C GLN A 16 2.58 -19.54 18.08
N PRO A 17 1.58 -19.24 18.94
CA PRO A 17 0.18 -19.30 18.52
C PRO A 17 -0.09 -18.34 17.36
N PRO A 18 -1.05 -18.63 16.48
CA PRO A 18 -1.41 -17.73 15.38
C PRO A 18 -1.74 -16.32 15.87
N VAL A 19 -1.40 -15.30 15.08
CA VAL A 19 -1.81 -13.91 15.33
C VAL A 19 -3.32 -13.81 15.20
N LYS A 20 -4.00 -13.31 16.23
CA LYS A 20 -5.42 -13.02 16.17
C LYS A 20 -5.65 -11.78 15.30
N LEU A 21 -6.21 -11.99 14.12
CA LEU A 21 -6.47 -10.95 13.13
C LEU A 21 -7.97 -10.69 13.03
N ALA A 22 -8.40 -9.43 13.07
CA ALA A 22 -9.74 -9.05 12.68
C ALA A 22 -9.74 -8.29 11.34
N ILE A 23 -10.86 -8.34 10.63
CA ILE A 23 -11.09 -7.63 9.38
C ILE A 23 -12.05 -6.47 9.64
N ALA A 24 -11.71 -5.26 9.19
CA ALA A 24 -12.58 -4.10 9.28
C ALA A 24 -12.98 -3.62 7.89
N GLY A 25 -14.26 -3.77 7.55
CA GLY A 25 -14.83 -3.42 6.25
C GLY A 25 -14.70 -4.52 5.20
N LEU A 26 -15.68 -4.59 4.32
CA LEU A 26 -15.78 -5.54 3.22
C LEU A 26 -16.03 -4.86 1.86
N VAL A 27 -15.91 -3.52 1.83
CA VAL A 27 -16.25 -2.74 0.63
C VAL A 27 -15.08 -2.58 -0.35
N HIS A 28 -13.84 -2.85 0.05
CA HIS A 28 -12.68 -2.76 -0.82
C HIS A 28 -12.53 -4.04 -1.65
N GLY A 29 -12.28 -3.90 -2.96
CA GLY A 29 -12.20 -5.04 -3.88
C GLY A 29 -11.13 -6.10 -3.55
N HIS A 30 -10.09 -5.74 -2.81
CA HIS A 30 -9.02 -6.67 -2.42
C HIS A 30 -9.40 -7.64 -1.29
N VAL A 31 -10.50 -7.38 -0.56
CA VAL A 31 -10.89 -8.21 0.59
C VAL A 31 -11.09 -9.69 0.22
N ASP A 32 -11.66 -9.96 -0.95
CA ASP A 32 -11.90 -11.33 -1.41
C ASP A 32 -10.58 -12.09 -1.63
N GLY A 33 -9.61 -11.43 -2.26
CA GLY A 33 -8.26 -11.97 -2.42
C GLY A 33 -7.58 -12.25 -1.08
N PHE A 34 -7.70 -11.30 -0.13
CA PHE A 34 -7.14 -11.44 1.20
C PHE A 34 -7.77 -12.60 1.99
N LEU A 35 -9.09 -12.72 1.98
CA LEU A 35 -9.80 -13.83 2.64
C LEU A 35 -9.43 -15.20 2.06
N ARG A 36 -9.18 -15.27 0.75
CA ARG A 36 -8.67 -16.51 0.13
C ARG A 36 -7.23 -16.79 0.53
N ALA A 37 -6.35 -15.81 0.48
CA ALA A 37 -4.95 -15.95 0.87
C ALA A 37 -4.81 -16.38 2.32
N ALA A 38 -5.59 -15.80 3.23
CA ALA A 38 -5.58 -16.10 4.66
C ALA A 38 -5.77 -17.60 4.99
N LYS A 39 -6.45 -18.35 4.12
CA LYS A 39 -6.63 -19.83 4.30
C LYS A 39 -5.32 -20.62 4.20
N ASN A 40 -4.32 -20.05 3.54
CA ASN A 40 -3.00 -20.65 3.35
C ASN A 40 -1.95 -20.10 4.32
N HIS A 41 -2.35 -19.25 5.28
CA HIS A 41 -1.49 -18.61 6.27
C HIS A 41 -1.81 -19.11 7.68
N PRO A 42 -1.24 -20.27 8.09
CA PRO A 42 -1.51 -20.85 9.43
C PRO A 42 -0.97 -19.98 10.57
N GLU A 43 -0.12 -18.99 10.28
CA GLU A 43 0.42 -18.03 11.24
C GLU A 43 -0.58 -16.97 11.68
N ILE A 44 -1.77 -16.89 11.06
CA ILE A 44 -2.87 -16.01 11.45
C ILE A 44 -4.14 -16.79 11.77
N GLN A 45 -4.99 -16.20 12.61
CA GLN A 45 -6.36 -16.67 12.85
C GLN A 45 -7.32 -15.48 12.72
N ILE A 46 -8.23 -15.52 11.76
CA ILE A 46 -9.30 -14.53 11.67
C ILE A 46 -10.29 -14.77 12.82
N VAL A 47 -10.42 -13.82 13.75
CA VAL A 47 -11.24 -13.94 14.95
C VAL A 47 -12.49 -13.05 14.93
N GLY A 48 -12.60 -12.11 13.98
CA GLY A 48 -13.76 -11.26 13.82
C GLY A 48 -13.72 -10.51 12.49
N ILE A 49 -14.89 -10.21 11.94
CA ILE A 49 -15.06 -9.48 10.69
C ILE A 49 -16.17 -8.44 10.91
N PHE A 50 -15.85 -7.18 10.69
CA PHE A 50 -16.77 -6.06 10.81
C PHE A 50 -17.17 -5.52 9.45
N ASP A 51 -18.46 -5.36 9.24
CA ASP A 51 -19.03 -4.46 8.23
C ASP A 51 -20.45 -4.06 8.66
N PRO A 52 -20.88 -2.79 8.51
CA PRO A 52 -22.22 -2.39 8.86
C PRO A 52 -23.29 -3.01 7.95
N ASP A 53 -22.93 -3.45 6.74
CA ASP A 53 -23.85 -4.04 5.78
C ASP A 53 -23.84 -5.58 5.82
N ARG A 54 -24.91 -6.15 6.39
CA ARG A 54 -25.12 -7.62 6.39
C ARG A 54 -25.29 -8.24 5.00
N ALA A 55 -25.52 -7.45 3.95
CA ALA A 55 -25.53 -7.99 2.59
C ALA A 55 -24.13 -8.48 2.18
N LEU A 56 -23.07 -7.80 2.64
CA LEU A 56 -21.70 -8.21 2.40
C LEU A 56 -21.33 -9.49 3.18
N GLN A 57 -21.88 -9.67 4.40
CA GLN A 57 -21.74 -10.95 5.11
C GLN A 57 -22.23 -12.11 4.25
N ARG A 58 -23.44 -11.97 3.67
CA ARG A 58 -24.02 -13.01 2.80
C ARG A 58 -23.24 -13.20 1.51
N LYS A 59 -22.80 -12.09 0.90
CA LYS A 59 -21.98 -12.11 -0.33
C LYS A 59 -20.72 -12.97 -0.15
N TYR A 60 -20.02 -12.82 0.98
CA TYR A 60 -18.79 -13.54 1.28
C TYR A 60 -19.02 -14.85 2.05
N ALA A 61 -20.29 -15.27 2.26
CA ALA A 61 -20.66 -16.47 3.00
C ALA A 61 -19.98 -16.58 4.37
N LEU A 62 -19.93 -15.44 5.11
CA LEU A 62 -19.26 -15.38 6.40
C LEU A 62 -20.17 -15.93 7.52
N PRO A 63 -19.64 -16.73 8.45
CA PRO A 63 -20.44 -17.28 9.56
C PRO A 63 -20.84 -16.17 10.55
N ASP A 64 -22.05 -16.27 11.11
CA ASP A 64 -22.57 -15.32 12.11
C ASP A 64 -21.64 -15.18 13.33
N SER A 65 -20.95 -16.24 13.71
CA SER A 65 -20.02 -16.27 14.83
C SER A 65 -18.79 -15.37 14.67
N LEU A 66 -18.45 -15.02 13.44
CA LEU A 66 -17.33 -14.11 13.12
C LEU A 66 -17.77 -12.72 12.71
N PHE A 67 -19.07 -12.51 12.43
CA PHE A 67 -19.55 -11.26 11.83
C PHE A 67 -20.13 -10.28 12.85
N PHE A 68 -19.69 -9.03 12.75
CA PHE A 68 -20.11 -7.92 13.61
C PHE A 68 -20.56 -6.72 12.75
N THR A 69 -21.57 -6.00 13.21
CA THR A 69 -22.07 -4.77 12.57
C THR A 69 -21.61 -3.50 13.27
N ASP A 70 -20.86 -3.63 14.36
CA ASP A 70 -20.28 -2.52 15.13
C ASP A 70 -18.81 -2.80 15.41
N LEU A 71 -17.92 -1.89 14.96
CA LEU A 71 -16.48 -2.05 15.07
C LEU A 71 -15.98 -2.08 16.52
N PRO A 72 -16.35 -1.14 17.40
CA PRO A 72 -15.98 -1.19 18.82
C PRO A 72 -16.38 -2.51 19.49
N THR A 73 -17.61 -2.96 19.29
CA THR A 73 -18.12 -4.22 19.84
C THR A 73 -17.29 -5.41 19.38
N MET A 74 -16.93 -5.47 18.10
CA MET A 74 -16.02 -6.52 17.59
C MET A 74 -14.68 -6.50 18.31
N LEU A 75 -14.01 -5.33 18.33
CA LEU A 75 -12.68 -5.20 18.93
C LEU A 75 -12.64 -5.59 20.40
N ASP A 76 -13.68 -5.19 21.16
CA ASP A 76 -13.78 -5.50 22.59
C ASP A 76 -14.09 -6.98 22.86
N SER A 77 -14.87 -7.61 21.98
CA SER A 77 -15.28 -9.02 22.10
C SER A 77 -14.16 -9.99 21.76
N VAL A 78 -13.46 -9.78 20.61
CA VAL A 78 -12.48 -10.77 20.11
C VAL A 78 -11.04 -10.41 20.46
N LYS A 79 -10.77 -9.16 20.87
CA LYS A 79 -9.46 -8.64 21.30
C LYS A 79 -8.33 -9.08 20.34
N PRO A 80 -8.36 -8.64 19.08
CA PRO A 80 -7.35 -9.03 18.10
C PRO A 80 -6.02 -8.35 18.39
N GLU A 81 -4.91 -8.93 17.91
CA GLU A 81 -3.57 -8.33 17.95
C GLU A 81 -3.40 -7.31 16.81
N ALA A 82 -4.09 -7.54 15.69
CA ALA A 82 -4.08 -6.64 14.53
C ALA A 82 -5.44 -6.62 13.82
N VAL A 83 -5.66 -5.55 13.05
CA VAL A 83 -6.80 -5.38 12.15
C VAL A 83 -6.27 -5.17 10.73
N ALA A 84 -6.84 -5.89 9.75
CA ALA A 84 -6.71 -5.58 8.33
C ALA A 84 -7.95 -4.80 7.87
N SER A 85 -7.75 -3.56 7.40
CA SER A 85 -8.85 -2.67 6.98
C SER A 85 -9.07 -2.72 5.48
N PHE A 86 -10.31 -3.03 5.10
CA PHE A 86 -10.86 -3.01 3.74
C PHE A 86 -12.07 -2.08 3.63
N THR A 87 -12.04 -0.99 4.39
CA THR A 87 -13.01 0.11 4.31
C THR A 87 -12.72 1.02 3.11
N SER A 88 -13.53 2.06 2.93
CA SER A 88 -13.16 3.17 2.04
C SER A 88 -11.95 3.92 2.61
N THR A 89 -11.17 4.59 1.75
CA THR A 89 -10.02 5.41 2.19
C THR A 89 -10.44 6.51 3.17
N PHE A 90 -11.65 7.04 3.02
CA PHE A 90 -12.22 8.05 3.93
C PHE A 90 -12.36 7.53 5.37
N ASP A 91 -12.66 6.25 5.55
CA ASP A 91 -12.94 5.65 6.85
C ASP A 91 -11.69 5.17 7.60
N HIS A 92 -10.50 5.19 6.98
CA HIS A 92 -9.24 4.77 7.60
C HIS A 92 -8.96 5.42 8.97
N PRO A 93 -9.15 6.76 9.16
CA PRO A 93 -8.92 7.39 10.48
C PRO A 93 -9.83 6.82 11.58
N THR A 94 -11.07 6.47 11.25
CA THR A 94 -12.04 5.88 12.20
C THR A 94 -11.55 4.51 12.67
N VAL A 95 -11.11 3.66 11.73
CA VAL A 95 -10.58 2.33 12.07
C VAL A 95 -9.31 2.46 12.93
N VAL A 96 -8.37 3.31 12.51
CA VAL A 96 -7.10 3.50 13.25
C VAL A 96 -7.37 4.04 14.65
N SER A 97 -8.26 5.00 14.81
CA SER A 97 -8.61 5.57 16.13
C SER A 97 -9.22 4.52 17.06
N ALA A 98 -10.15 3.70 16.56
CA ALA A 98 -10.75 2.62 17.35
C ALA A 98 -9.73 1.55 17.78
N CYS A 99 -8.79 1.19 16.88
CA CYS A 99 -7.72 0.24 17.15
C CYS A 99 -6.66 0.82 18.11
N ALA A 100 -6.27 2.08 17.90
CA ALA A 100 -5.26 2.76 18.73
C ALA A 100 -5.68 2.86 20.20
N ALA A 101 -6.96 3.13 20.47
CA ALA A 101 -7.53 3.14 21.83
C ALA A 101 -7.41 1.78 22.54
N ARG A 102 -7.13 0.70 21.83
CA ARG A 102 -7.02 -0.67 22.31
C ARG A 102 -5.63 -1.28 22.10
N HIS A 103 -4.66 -0.47 21.65
CA HIS A 103 -3.28 -0.91 21.33
C HIS A 103 -3.22 -2.02 20.25
N ILE A 104 -4.15 -2.02 19.31
CA ILE A 104 -4.24 -2.99 18.22
C ILE A 104 -3.54 -2.42 16.98
N HIS A 105 -2.63 -3.19 16.37
CA HIS A 105 -1.94 -2.81 15.14
C HIS A 105 -2.91 -2.78 13.95
N VAL A 106 -2.63 -1.95 12.95
CA VAL A 106 -3.50 -1.82 11.76
C VAL A 106 -2.70 -1.96 10.49
N MET A 107 -3.16 -2.83 9.60
CA MET A 107 -2.83 -2.78 8.18
C MET A 107 -4.05 -2.29 7.43
N MET A 108 -3.87 -1.35 6.50
CA MET A 108 -4.96 -0.82 5.69
C MET A 108 -4.61 -0.83 4.22
N GLU A 109 -5.62 -0.83 3.37
CA GLU A 109 -5.45 -0.67 1.93
C GLU A 109 -4.96 0.74 1.57
N LYS A 110 -4.35 0.84 0.40
CA LYS A 110 -3.87 2.10 -0.18
C LYS A 110 -5.03 2.97 -0.71
N PRO A 111 -4.82 4.30 -0.79
CA PRO A 111 -3.78 5.08 -0.13
C PRO A 111 -4.05 5.27 1.37
N LEU A 112 -3.08 5.79 2.10
CA LEU A 112 -3.20 6.03 3.56
C LEU A 112 -4.45 6.84 3.91
N ALA A 113 -4.72 7.92 3.18
CA ALA A 113 -5.78 8.86 3.49
C ALA A 113 -6.22 9.69 2.28
N VAL A 114 -7.41 10.28 2.35
CA VAL A 114 -7.96 11.19 1.33
C VAL A 114 -7.47 12.64 1.46
N SER A 115 -6.79 12.98 2.56
CA SER A 115 -6.26 14.32 2.85
C SER A 115 -5.17 14.29 3.91
N MET A 116 -4.36 15.36 4.00
CA MET A 116 -3.38 15.52 5.06
C MET A 116 -4.03 15.67 6.46
N GLU A 117 -5.24 16.16 6.55
CA GLU A 117 -6.00 16.19 7.81
C GLU A 117 -6.23 14.77 8.32
N HIS A 118 -6.74 13.87 7.46
CA HIS A 118 -6.95 12.46 7.77
C HIS A 118 -5.62 11.74 8.08
N ALA A 119 -4.58 11.97 7.27
CA ALA A 119 -3.25 11.37 7.49
C ALA A 119 -2.67 11.77 8.86
N ARG A 120 -2.73 13.06 9.22
CA ARG A 120 -2.29 13.54 10.54
C ARG A 120 -3.15 12.98 11.69
N SER A 121 -4.44 12.74 11.47
CA SER A 121 -5.30 12.07 12.46
C SER A 121 -4.84 10.65 12.71
N ILE A 122 -4.53 9.90 11.64
CA ILE A 122 -3.97 8.55 11.71
C ILE A 122 -2.63 8.55 12.45
N GLU A 123 -1.72 9.46 12.09
CA GLU A 123 -0.40 9.58 12.72
C GLU A 123 -0.50 9.83 14.22
N ARG A 124 -1.34 10.82 14.64
CA ARG A 124 -1.57 11.11 16.07
C ARG A 124 -2.17 9.92 16.81
N ALA A 125 -3.15 9.26 16.23
CA ALA A 125 -3.78 8.09 16.84
C ALA A 125 -2.78 6.93 17.00
N ALA A 126 -1.99 6.65 15.95
CA ALA A 126 -0.96 5.60 15.98
C ALA A 126 0.09 5.88 17.07
N ALA A 127 0.56 7.13 17.18
CA ALA A 127 1.52 7.54 18.19
C ALA A 127 0.92 7.42 19.62
N ALA A 128 -0.29 7.90 19.84
CA ALA A 128 -0.98 7.82 21.13
C ALA A 128 -1.23 6.37 21.57
N GLY A 129 -1.68 5.51 20.64
CA GLY A 129 -1.91 4.10 20.87
C GLY A 129 -0.65 3.26 20.90
N ARG A 130 0.51 3.81 20.52
CA ARG A 130 1.77 3.07 20.32
C ARG A 130 1.60 1.83 19.46
N ILE A 131 0.87 2.00 18.36
CA ILE A 131 0.59 0.95 17.37
C ILE A 131 1.38 1.15 16.09
N HIS A 132 1.60 0.09 15.37
CA HIS A 132 2.06 0.14 13.98
C HIS A 132 0.88 0.31 13.04
N VAL A 133 1.04 1.20 12.06
CA VAL A 133 0.14 1.36 10.92
C VAL A 133 0.93 0.98 9.67
N ILE A 134 0.40 0.03 8.92
CA ILE A 134 0.98 -0.51 7.68
C ILE A 134 0.03 -0.13 6.54
N VAL A 135 0.55 0.47 5.48
CA VAL A 135 -0.23 0.70 4.25
C VAL A 135 0.12 -0.38 3.25
N ASN A 136 -0.90 -1.09 2.78
CA ASN A 136 -0.75 -2.24 1.89
C ASN A 136 -0.85 -1.81 0.43
N TYR A 137 0.29 -1.81 -0.26
CA TYR A 137 0.34 -1.69 -1.72
C TYR A 137 0.68 -3.04 -2.32
N GLU A 138 0.02 -3.44 -3.39
CA GLU A 138 0.41 -4.63 -4.16
C GLU A 138 1.88 -4.55 -4.60
N THR A 139 2.33 -3.36 -5.00
CA THR A 139 3.69 -3.10 -5.49
C THR A 139 4.78 -3.21 -4.41
N THR A 140 4.42 -3.20 -3.13
CA THR A 140 5.37 -3.48 -2.04
C THR A 140 5.95 -4.89 -2.16
N TRP A 141 5.14 -5.84 -2.61
CA TRP A 141 5.48 -7.25 -2.72
C TRP A 141 6.09 -7.62 -4.08
N TYR A 142 6.44 -6.62 -4.88
CA TYR A 142 7.12 -6.79 -6.16
C TYR A 142 8.63 -6.92 -5.96
N ARG A 143 9.20 -8.10 -6.19
CA ARG A 143 10.66 -8.34 -6.08
C ARG A 143 11.48 -7.49 -7.05
N SER A 144 10.89 -7.06 -8.18
CA SER A 144 11.53 -6.15 -9.12
C SER A 144 11.84 -4.78 -8.52
N HIS A 145 10.97 -4.26 -7.63
CA HIS A 145 11.18 -2.99 -6.95
C HIS A 145 12.29 -3.06 -5.91
N GLY A 146 12.35 -4.13 -5.10
CA GLY A 146 13.44 -4.36 -4.16
C GLY A 146 14.78 -4.44 -4.87
N ALA A 147 14.88 -5.27 -5.92
CA ALA A 147 16.08 -5.40 -6.71
C ALA A 147 16.50 -4.10 -7.43
N MET A 148 15.53 -3.30 -7.90
CA MET A 148 15.79 -1.97 -8.46
C MET A 148 16.41 -1.05 -7.41
N ARG A 149 15.83 -1.01 -6.19
CA ARG A 149 16.35 -0.19 -5.12
C ARG A 149 17.77 -0.58 -4.73
N ASP A 150 18.03 -1.87 -4.55
CA ASP A 150 19.36 -2.37 -4.24
C ASP A 150 20.38 -1.91 -5.28
N LEU A 151 20.04 -2.03 -6.55
CA LEU A 151 20.91 -1.63 -7.66
C LEU A 151 21.17 -0.11 -7.68
N ILE A 152 20.11 0.69 -7.57
CA ILE A 152 20.18 2.14 -7.74
C ILE A 152 20.67 2.84 -6.47
N LYS A 153 20.15 2.44 -5.29
CA LYS A 153 20.42 3.14 -4.02
C LYS A 153 21.58 2.53 -3.25
N GLU A 154 21.58 1.22 -3.04
CA GLU A 154 22.60 0.58 -2.20
C GLU A 154 23.94 0.41 -2.95
N GLN A 155 23.87 0.01 -4.23
CA GLN A 155 25.06 -0.19 -5.06
C GLN A 155 25.48 1.07 -5.83
N HIS A 156 24.65 2.13 -5.89
CA HIS A 156 24.89 3.35 -6.70
C HIS A 156 25.27 3.06 -8.16
N ALA A 157 24.78 1.96 -8.71
CA ALA A 157 25.25 1.45 -9.99
C ALA A 157 24.97 2.38 -11.19
N ALA A 158 23.87 3.17 -11.11
CA ALA A 158 23.48 4.13 -12.14
C ALA A 158 23.88 5.59 -11.83
N GLY A 159 24.54 5.87 -10.69
CA GLY A 159 24.80 7.21 -10.20
C GLY A 159 23.55 7.86 -9.55
N ASP A 160 23.58 9.16 -9.33
CA ASP A 160 22.46 9.90 -8.72
C ASP A 160 21.20 9.82 -9.59
N ILE A 161 20.04 9.64 -8.96
CA ILE A 161 18.76 9.62 -9.66
C ILE A 161 18.49 10.99 -10.30
N ARG A 162 18.07 10.98 -11.57
CA ARG A 162 17.72 12.17 -12.36
C ARG A 162 16.26 12.18 -12.77
N LYS A 163 15.69 11.01 -13.06
CA LYS A 163 14.30 10.89 -13.50
C LYS A 163 13.68 9.59 -13.01
N MET A 164 12.39 9.65 -12.67
CA MET A 164 11.56 8.51 -12.37
C MET A 164 10.25 8.60 -13.17
N VAL A 165 9.75 7.46 -13.64
CA VAL A 165 8.45 7.38 -14.33
C VAL A 165 7.67 6.21 -13.76
N ALA A 166 6.45 6.45 -13.33
CA ALA A 166 5.51 5.42 -12.90
C ALA A 166 4.31 5.40 -13.87
N MET A 167 3.93 4.21 -14.31
CA MET A 167 2.80 4.01 -15.21
C MET A 167 1.87 2.98 -14.60
N ASP A 168 0.83 3.46 -13.94
CA ASP A 168 -0.07 2.64 -13.14
C ASP A 168 -1.51 2.79 -13.60
N GLY A 169 -2.21 1.67 -13.75
CA GLY A 169 -3.61 1.70 -14.15
C GLY A 169 -4.13 0.42 -14.80
N HIS A 170 -5.36 0.52 -15.25
CA HIS A 170 -6.08 -0.52 -15.99
C HIS A 170 -7.20 0.12 -16.83
N GLN A 171 -8.11 -0.69 -17.38
CA GLN A 171 -9.19 -0.24 -18.27
C GLN A 171 -10.23 0.63 -17.54
N GLY A 172 -10.29 0.59 -16.24
CA GLY A 172 -11.25 1.27 -15.38
C GLY A 172 -11.94 0.27 -14.44
N PRO A 173 -12.32 0.69 -13.23
CA PRO A 173 -12.92 -0.21 -12.24
C PRO A 173 -14.25 -0.81 -12.72
N LYS A 174 -15.09 -0.06 -13.43
CA LYS A 174 -16.33 -0.57 -14.00
C LYS A 174 -16.06 -1.59 -15.10
N GLU A 175 -15.11 -1.30 -15.97
CA GLU A 175 -14.76 -2.12 -17.14
C GLU A 175 -14.15 -3.48 -16.73
N ILE A 176 -13.39 -3.50 -15.64
CA ILE A 176 -12.85 -4.77 -15.11
C ILE A 176 -13.84 -5.50 -14.19
N GLY A 177 -15.04 -4.96 -13.99
CA GLY A 177 -16.13 -5.63 -13.27
C GLY A 177 -16.00 -5.67 -11.75
N VAL A 178 -15.45 -4.61 -11.12
CA VAL A 178 -15.42 -4.54 -9.65
C VAL A 178 -16.85 -4.51 -9.07
N GLY A 179 -16.99 -4.99 -7.83
CA GLY A 179 -18.28 -5.02 -7.15
C GLY A 179 -18.87 -3.62 -6.93
N PRO A 180 -20.21 -3.50 -6.88
CA PRO A 180 -20.88 -2.19 -6.72
C PRO A 180 -20.52 -1.49 -5.41
N GLU A 181 -20.25 -2.22 -4.33
CA GLU A 181 -19.80 -1.69 -3.05
C GLU A 181 -18.44 -1.00 -3.15
N PHE A 182 -17.52 -1.54 -3.96
CA PHE A 182 -16.22 -0.94 -4.24
C PHE A 182 -16.35 0.24 -5.19
N LEU A 183 -17.04 0.04 -6.32
CA LEU A 183 -17.23 1.09 -7.32
C LEU A 183 -17.88 2.33 -6.73
N GLY A 184 -18.86 2.15 -5.83
CA GLY A 184 -19.64 3.25 -5.26
C GLY A 184 -18.80 4.25 -4.47
N TRP A 185 -17.84 3.80 -3.67
CA TRP A 185 -16.97 4.72 -2.94
C TRP A 185 -15.73 5.12 -3.75
N LEU A 186 -15.19 4.26 -4.60
CA LEU A 186 -14.02 4.54 -5.43
C LEU A 186 -14.27 5.71 -6.41
N THR A 187 -15.52 5.82 -6.91
CA THR A 187 -15.94 6.91 -7.80
C THR A 187 -16.60 8.11 -7.06
N ASP A 188 -16.51 8.13 -5.74
CA ASP A 188 -16.93 9.27 -4.92
C ASP A 188 -15.71 10.12 -4.54
N PRO A 189 -15.65 11.42 -4.95
CA PRO A 189 -14.49 12.27 -4.70
C PRO A 189 -14.22 12.56 -3.21
N VAL A 190 -15.24 12.38 -2.35
CA VAL A 190 -15.06 12.51 -0.89
C VAL A 190 -14.45 11.24 -0.31
N LYS A 191 -14.97 10.07 -0.72
CA LYS A 191 -14.59 8.79 -0.13
C LYS A 191 -13.25 8.24 -0.64
N ASN A 192 -12.89 8.56 -1.88
CA ASN A 192 -11.60 8.18 -2.48
C ASN A 192 -10.58 9.33 -2.52
N GLY A 193 -11.04 10.59 -2.43
CA GLY A 193 -10.20 11.78 -2.54
C GLY A 193 -10.13 12.37 -3.95
N ALA A 194 -10.17 11.55 -4.98
CA ALA A 194 -10.31 11.84 -6.41
C ALA A 194 -10.70 10.55 -7.14
N GLY A 195 -10.44 10.44 -8.45
CA GLY A 195 -10.58 9.21 -9.23
C GLY A 195 -9.25 8.48 -9.41
N ALA A 196 -8.84 8.28 -10.66
CA ALA A 196 -7.59 7.63 -11.02
C ALA A 196 -6.36 8.29 -10.37
N LEU A 197 -6.42 9.61 -10.15
CA LEU A 197 -5.36 10.35 -9.47
C LEU A 197 -5.01 9.75 -8.09
N PHE A 198 -6.00 9.43 -7.27
CA PHE A 198 -5.76 8.83 -5.94
C PHE A 198 -5.59 7.32 -6.03
N ASP A 199 -6.41 6.64 -6.83
CA ASP A 199 -6.40 5.18 -6.93
C ASP A 199 -5.07 4.64 -7.48
N PHE A 200 -4.53 5.25 -8.54
CA PHE A 200 -3.27 4.84 -9.16
C PHE A 200 -2.10 5.80 -8.94
N GLY A 201 -2.37 7.10 -8.81
CA GLY A 201 -1.30 8.05 -8.54
C GLY A 201 -0.55 7.79 -7.23
N CYS A 202 -1.21 7.15 -6.26
CA CYS A 202 -0.59 6.76 -5.01
C CYS A 202 0.55 5.74 -5.18
N TYR A 203 0.50 4.85 -6.16
CA TYR A 203 1.57 3.88 -6.43
C TYR A 203 2.87 4.57 -6.85
N GLY A 204 2.78 5.45 -7.85
CA GLY A 204 3.94 6.21 -8.30
C GLY A 204 4.49 7.12 -7.22
N ALA A 205 3.63 7.82 -6.47
CA ALA A 205 4.05 8.67 -5.34
C ALA A 205 4.76 7.86 -4.26
N ASN A 206 4.26 6.65 -3.94
CA ASN A 206 4.82 5.75 -2.95
C ASN A 206 6.22 5.24 -3.35
N LEU A 207 6.37 4.75 -4.58
CA LEU A 207 7.64 4.26 -5.12
C LEU A 207 8.69 5.38 -5.22
N MET A 208 8.31 6.57 -5.70
CA MET A 208 9.21 7.71 -5.82
C MET A 208 9.68 8.21 -4.46
N THR A 209 8.77 8.34 -3.49
CA THR A 209 9.12 8.74 -2.11
C THR A 209 10.13 7.77 -1.50
N TRP A 210 9.91 6.47 -1.67
CA TRP A 210 10.82 5.43 -1.21
C TRP A 210 12.19 5.47 -1.90
N MET A 211 12.23 5.66 -3.22
CA MET A 211 13.47 5.78 -3.99
C MET A 211 14.26 7.04 -3.62
N MET A 212 13.58 8.07 -3.16
CA MET A 212 14.19 9.32 -2.68
C MET A 212 14.44 9.34 -1.16
N ASP A 213 14.41 8.16 -0.48
CA ASP A 213 14.67 8.00 0.97
C ASP A 213 13.81 8.93 1.84
N ASN A 214 12.53 9.04 1.52
CA ASN A 214 11.55 9.95 2.15
C ASN A 214 11.92 11.44 2.04
N GLN A 215 12.79 11.81 1.09
CA GLN A 215 13.01 13.22 0.77
C GLN A 215 11.71 13.82 0.24
N ARG A 216 11.23 14.89 0.90
CA ARG A 216 10.02 15.61 0.43
C ARG A 216 10.32 16.29 -0.88
N PRO A 217 9.41 16.24 -1.88
CA PRO A 217 9.57 16.98 -3.10
C PRO A 217 9.41 18.49 -2.86
N LEU A 218 9.91 19.29 -3.80
CA LEU A 218 9.81 20.77 -3.78
C LEU A 218 8.46 21.25 -4.26
N SER A 219 7.91 20.59 -5.27
CA SER A 219 6.65 20.99 -5.90
C SER A 219 5.96 19.83 -6.63
N VAL A 220 4.66 20.01 -6.85
CA VAL A 220 3.82 19.10 -7.61
C VAL A 220 3.00 19.86 -8.62
N THR A 221 2.99 19.40 -9.87
CA THR A 221 2.11 19.88 -10.94
C THR A 221 1.30 18.72 -11.48
N ALA A 222 -0.01 18.89 -11.64
CA ALA A 222 -0.88 17.84 -12.14
C ALA A 222 -1.93 18.33 -13.13
N ARG A 223 -2.33 17.42 -14.02
CA ARG A 223 -3.49 17.56 -14.91
C ARG A 223 -4.32 16.32 -14.81
N THR A 224 -5.63 16.50 -14.74
CA THR A 224 -6.61 15.40 -14.75
C THR A 224 -7.57 15.58 -15.91
N LEU A 225 -8.11 14.46 -16.40
CA LEU A 225 -9.12 14.42 -17.45
C LEU A 225 -10.25 13.46 -17.05
N GLN A 226 -11.40 13.66 -17.67
CA GLN A 226 -12.50 12.69 -17.73
C GLN A 226 -12.66 12.26 -19.19
N VAL A 227 -12.04 11.14 -19.56
CA VAL A 227 -12.14 10.57 -20.91
C VAL A 227 -13.48 9.84 -21.07
N LYS A 228 -14.00 9.29 -19.97
CA LYS A 228 -15.28 8.54 -19.92
C LYS A 228 -16.27 9.19 -18.94
N PRO A 229 -16.68 10.47 -19.14
CA PRO A 229 -17.55 11.19 -18.20
C PRO A 229 -18.92 10.54 -18.02
N GLN A 230 -19.39 9.77 -18.99
CA GLN A 230 -20.64 8.99 -18.90
C GLN A 230 -20.55 7.81 -17.91
N ILE A 231 -19.33 7.39 -17.54
CA ILE A 231 -19.08 6.31 -16.58
C ILE A 231 -18.63 6.90 -15.24
N TYR A 232 -17.68 7.84 -15.27
CA TYR A 232 -17.03 8.44 -14.09
C TYR A 232 -17.39 9.92 -13.97
N ALA A 233 -18.69 10.21 -13.83
CA ALA A 233 -19.22 11.59 -13.90
C ALA A 233 -18.67 12.55 -12.83
N ARG A 234 -18.17 12.03 -11.69
CA ARG A 234 -17.80 12.84 -10.52
C ARG A 234 -16.30 12.89 -10.24
N VAL A 235 -15.51 12.09 -10.92
CA VAL A 235 -14.08 11.93 -10.67
C VAL A 235 -13.31 11.87 -12.00
N ASP A 236 -12.00 12.14 -11.92
CA ASP A 236 -11.06 11.93 -13.01
C ASP A 236 -10.89 10.43 -13.31
N ASP A 237 -10.65 10.10 -14.56
CA ASP A 237 -10.26 8.76 -14.98
C ASP A 237 -8.88 8.71 -15.65
N GLU A 238 -8.22 9.88 -15.73
CA GLU A 238 -6.87 10.06 -16.27
C GLU A 238 -6.14 11.16 -15.49
N ALA A 239 -4.89 10.91 -15.08
CA ALA A 239 -4.07 11.91 -14.42
C ALA A 239 -2.59 11.80 -14.81
N THR A 240 -1.96 12.96 -15.03
CA THR A 240 -0.52 13.10 -15.16
C THR A 240 -0.02 14.01 -14.05
N VAL A 241 0.94 13.52 -13.25
CA VAL A 241 1.54 14.28 -12.14
C VAL A 241 3.05 14.40 -12.36
N VAL A 242 3.56 15.59 -12.24
CA VAL A 242 5.01 15.90 -12.21
C VAL A 242 5.39 16.26 -10.77
N VAL A 243 6.39 15.55 -10.25
CA VAL A 243 6.91 15.72 -8.89
C VAL A 243 8.36 16.19 -8.98
N ASP A 244 8.66 17.38 -8.51
CA ASP A 244 10.01 17.97 -8.59
C ASP A 244 10.75 17.78 -7.26
N TYR A 245 11.92 17.17 -7.34
CA TYR A 245 12.91 17.06 -6.26
C TYR A 245 14.10 17.98 -6.53
N PRO A 246 14.98 18.26 -5.56
CA PRO A 246 16.12 19.19 -5.78
C PRO A 246 17.03 18.81 -6.95
N LYS A 247 17.18 17.52 -7.26
CA LYS A 247 18.07 17.02 -8.33
C LYS A 247 17.41 15.98 -9.25
N ALA A 248 16.14 15.71 -9.07
CA ALA A 248 15.40 14.71 -9.85
C ALA A 248 13.97 15.17 -10.14
N GLN A 249 13.36 14.59 -11.16
CA GLN A 249 11.95 14.79 -11.48
C GLN A 249 11.25 13.43 -11.63
N GLY A 250 10.07 13.33 -11.03
CA GLY A 250 9.17 12.20 -11.19
C GLY A 250 7.99 12.52 -12.10
N ILE A 251 7.54 11.54 -12.90
CA ILE A 251 6.32 11.61 -13.71
C ILE A 251 5.46 10.41 -13.34
N ILE A 252 4.22 10.66 -12.94
CA ILE A 252 3.23 9.63 -12.63
C ILE A 252 2.12 9.70 -13.67
N GLN A 253 1.85 8.58 -14.31
CA GLN A 253 0.71 8.35 -15.21
C GLN A 253 -0.26 7.43 -14.48
N ALA A 254 -1.35 8.00 -13.96
CA ALA A 254 -2.40 7.28 -13.25
C ALA A 254 -3.66 7.22 -14.14
N SER A 255 -4.10 6.02 -14.50
CA SER A 255 -5.10 5.91 -15.56
C SER A 255 -6.08 4.75 -15.35
N TRP A 256 -7.36 5.04 -15.63
CA TRP A 256 -8.41 4.05 -15.85
C TRP A 256 -8.70 3.84 -17.35
N ASN A 257 -7.73 4.20 -18.22
CA ASN A 257 -7.86 4.13 -19.68
C ASN A 257 -6.77 3.31 -20.37
N TRP A 258 -5.92 2.59 -19.61
CA TRP A 258 -4.98 1.65 -20.20
C TRP A 258 -5.74 0.46 -20.82
N PRO A 259 -5.32 -0.09 -21.98
CA PRO A 259 -6.00 -1.23 -22.59
C PRO A 259 -5.86 -2.54 -21.82
N PHE A 260 -4.92 -2.59 -20.84
CA PHE A 260 -4.66 -3.71 -19.93
C PHE A 260 -4.06 -3.19 -18.62
N SER A 261 -4.05 -4.01 -17.59
CA SER A 261 -3.45 -3.65 -16.29
C SER A 261 -1.96 -3.43 -16.42
N ARG A 262 -1.48 -2.36 -15.75
CA ARG A 262 -0.11 -1.92 -15.82
C ARG A 262 0.33 -1.35 -14.47
N LYS A 263 1.49 -1.76 -13.99
CA LYS A 263 2.20 -1.20 -12.82
C LYS A 263 3.69 -1.28 -13.09
N ASP A 264 4.19 -0.30 -13.82
CA ASP A 264 5.57 -0.21 -14.26
C ASP A 264 6.26 0.97 -13.57
N PHE A 265 7.52 0.77 -13.20
CA PHE A 265 8.33 1.81 -12.60
C PHE A 265 9.71 1.87 -13.24
N GLU A 266 10.13 3.07 -13.61
CA GLU A 266 11.39 3.34 -14.28
C GLU A 266 12.22 4.34 -13.46
N VAL A 267 13.51 4.07 -13.29
CA VAL A 267 14.47 4.96 -12.63
C VAL A 267 15.69 5.16 -13.50
N TYR A 268 15.96 6.41 -13.82
CA TYR A 268 17.08 6.85 -14.62
C TYR A 268 18.05 7.63 -13.74
N GLY A 269 19.27 7.12 -13.61
CA GLY A 269 20.39 7.81 -12.98
C GLY A 269 21.27 8.56 -13.98
N GLU A 270 22.38 9.08 -13.51
CA GLU A 270 23.35 9.82 -14.34
C GLU A 270 23.99 8.94 -15.44
N ARG A 271 24.17 7.65 -15.18
CA ARG A 271 25.00 6.77 -16.00
C ARG A 271 24.29 5.46 -16.38
N GLY A 272 23.05 5.27 -15.99
CA GLY A 272 22.31 4.04 -16.24
C GLY A 272 20.87 4.13 -15.82
N TYR A 273 20.14 3.04 -16.00
CA TYR A 273 18.74 2.97 -15.63
C TYR A 273 18.31 1.56 -15.24
N ALA A 274 17.20 1.48 -14.54
CA ALA A 274 16.46 0.27 -14.27
C ALA A 274 14.98 0.48 -14.56
N VAL A 275 14.34 -0.51 -15.18
CA VAL A 275 12.91 -0.50 -15.55
C VAL A 275 12.26 -1.78 -15.04
N ALA A 276 11.37 -1.65 -14.06
CA ALA A 276 10.55 -2.73 -13.57
C ALA A 276 9.22 -2.76 -14.34
N THR A 277 8.95 -3.87 -15.03
CA THR A 277 7.67 -4.12 -15.72
C THR A 277 6.91 -5.19 -14.93
N GLY A 278 6.02 -4.72 -14.03
CA GLY A 278 5.35 -5.57 -13.07
C GLY A 278 6.28 -6.20 -12.02
N GLY A 279 5.79 -7.21 -11.30
CA GLY A 279 6.44 -7.72 -10.09
C GLY A 279 7.73 -8.53 -10.29
N ASN A 280 7.99 -9.06 -11.48
CA ASN A 280 9.00 -10.09 -11.69
C ASN A 280 10.07 -9.75 -12.73
N ASN A 281 9.91 -8.69 -13.48
CA ASN A 281 10.80 -8.36 -14.59
C ASN A 281 11.55 -7.06 -14.31
N LEU A 282 12.85 -7.07 -14.49
CA LEU A 282 13.72 -5.92 -14.33
C LEU A 282 14.64 -5.83 -15.55
N ARG A 283 14.55 -4.74 -16.31
CA ARG A 283 15.51 -4.41 -17.37
C ARG A 283 16.48 -3.38 -16.83
N VAL A 284 17.74 -3.56 -17.12
CA VAL A 284 18.82 -2.74 -16.56
C VAL A 284 19.82 -2.42 -17.66
N ARG A 285 20.28 -1.16 -17.69
CA ARG A 285 21.46 -0.78 -18.46
C ARG A 285 22.39 0.04 -17.58
N LEU A 286 23.61 -0.46 -17.40
CA LEU A 286 24.64 0.17 -16.58
C LEU A 286 25.81 0.61 -17.45
N PRO A 287 26.76 1.44 -16.94
CA PRO A 287 27.90 1.93 -17.69
C PRO A 287 28.71 0.82 -18.33
N GLY A 288 29.02 0.97 -19.62
CA GLY A 288 29.82 0.01 -20.39
C GLY A 288 29.07 -1.25 -20.85
N GLY A 289 27.79 -1.42 -20.44
CA GLY A 289 26.98 -2.58 -20.79
C GLY A 289 25.88 -2.27 -21.83
N GLN A 290 25.29 -3.33 -22.35
CA GLN A 290 24.02 -3.29 -23.09
C GLN A 290 22.85 -3.43 -22.11
N GLU A 291 21.62 -3.16 -22.57
CA GLU A 291 20.42 -3.48 -21.77
C GLU A 291 20.31 -5.00 -21.59
N GLU A 292 20.07 -5.42 -20.38
CA GLU A 292 19.83 -6.82 -20.02
C GLU A 292 18.55 -6.97 -19.19
N SER A 293 17.90 -8.12 -19.33
CA SER A 293 16.76 -8.50 -18.51
C SER A 293 17.21 -9.37 -17.35
N ARG A 294 16.74 -9.07 -16.16
CA ARG A 294 17.01 -9.81 -14.92
C ARG A 294 15.70 -10.31 -14.29
N THR A 295 15.72 -11.51 -13.77
CA THR A 295 14.65 -12.03 -12.89
C THR A 295 15.13 -11.88 -11.45
N PRO A 296 14.54 -10.97 -10.65
CA PRO A 296 14.96 -10.77 -9.28
C PRO A 296 14.74 -12.01 -8.41
N ALA A 297 15.59 -12.16 -7.39
CA ALA A 297 15.42 -13.19 -6.37
C ALA A 297 14.09 -13.04 -5.63
N ALA A 298 13.61 -14.12 -5.01
CA ALA A 298 12.44 -14.07 -4.15
C ALA A 298 12.69 -13.14 -2.96
N LEU A 299 11.63 -12.47 -2.50
CA LEU A 299 11.66 -11.68 -1.27
C LEU A 299 11.91 -12.59 -0.05
N PRO A 300 12.44 -12.05 1.05
CA PRO A 300 12.52 -12.76 2.32
C PRO A 300 11.14 -13.32 2.73
N PRO A 301 11.08 -14.45 3.46
CA PRO A 301 9.80 -15.06 3.85
C PRO A 301 8.83 -14.10 4.55
N GLU A 302 9.35 -13.17 5.35
CA GLU A 302 8.56 -12.17 6.07
C GLU A 302 8.05 -11.04 5.18
N GLU A 303 8.52 -10.94 3.94
CA GLU A 303 8.20 -9.86 2.99
C GLU A 303 7.55 -10.38 1.70
N GLN A 304 7.18 -11.67 1.63
CA GLN A 304 6.60 -12.27 0.43
C GLN A 304 5.21 -11.73 0.09
N ASP A 305 4.45 -11.33 1.10
CA ASP A 305 3.10 -10.81 0.99
C ASP A 305 2.68 -10.00 2.23
N SER A 306 1.51 -9.39 2.15
CA SER A 306 0.99 -8.53 3.21
C SER A 306 0.70 -9.26 4.52
N ILE A 307 0.28 -10.53 4.49
CA ILE A 307 -0.04 -11.31 5.70
C ILE A 307 1.25 -11.69 6.43
N SER A 308 2.23 -12.19 5.71
CA SER A 308 3.55 -12.52 6.24
C SER A 308 4.22 -11.31 6.87
N TYR A 309 4.15 -10.15 6.20
CA TYR A 309 4.72 -8.89 6.69
C TYR A 309 3.99 -8.38 7.94
N LEU A 310 2.65 -8.35 7.93
CA LEU A 310 1.85 -7.98 9.09
C LEU A 310 2.18 -8.86 10.30
N THR A 311 2.25 -10.17 10.09
CA THR A 311 2.58 -11.14 11.13
C THR A 311 3.97 -10.88 11.72
N ALA A 312 4.98 -10.63 10.88
CA ALA A 312 6.33 -10.30 11.32
C ALA A 312 6.36 -9.04 12.19
N VAL A 313 5.65 -7.97 11.77
CA VAL A 313 5.53 -6.72 12.54
C VAL A 313 4.84 -6.95 13.88
N VAL A 314 3.71 -7.65 13.92
CA VAL A 314 2.98 -7.97 15.16
C VAL A 314 3.84 -8.79 16.12
N ARG A 315 4.68 -9.67 15.59
CA ARG A 315 5.62 -10.50 16.38
C ARG A 315 6.90 -9.75 16.79
N GLY A 316 6.99 -8.46 16.51
CA GLY A 316 8.15 -7.64 16.87
C GLY A 316 9.43 -7.96 16.11
N LYS A 317 9.35 -8.67 14.98
CA LYS A 317 10.49 -8.97 14.11
C LYS A 317 11.02 -7.75 13.34
N GLY A 318 10.30 -6.63 13.38
CA GLY A 318 10.67 -5.37 12.75
C GLY A 318 9.60 -4.31 12.94
N LYS A 319 9.89 -3.09 12.47
CA LYS A 319 8.93 -1.99 12.35
C LYS A 319 8.56 -1.82 10.87
N PRO A 320 7.36 -1.33 10.55
CA PRO A 320 7.03 -0.99 9.17
C PRO A 320 8.05 -0.01 8.58
N THR A 321 8.66 -0.38 7.47
CA THR A 321 9.68 0.43 6.78
C THR A 321 9.35 0.55 5.30
N GLY A 322 10.05 1.43 4.61
CA GLY A 322 9.94 1.58 3.16
C GLY A 322 8.52 1.89 2.71
N LEU A 323 8.07 1.20 1.68
CA LEU A 323 6.80 1.41 0.98
C LEU A 323 5.56 1.33 1.89
N SER A 324 5.59 0.46 2.91
CA SER A 324 4.47 0.25 3.83
C SER A 324 4.49 1.16 5.07
N SER A 325 5.56 1.94 5.28
CA SER A 325 5.70 2.77 6.48
C SER A 325 4.74 3.97 6.50
N LEU A 326 4.34 4.37 7.70
CA LEU A 326 3.54 5.57 7.89
C LEU A 326 4.29 6.82 7.39
N GLU A 327 5.61 6.91 7.67
CA GLU A 327 6.46 8.01 7.24
C GLU A 327 6.42 8.23 5.71
N ASN A 328 6.66 7.18 4.92
CA ASN A 328 6.57 7.24 3.47
C ASN A 328 5.18 7.72 3.03
N ASN A 329 4.14 7.14 3.61
CA ASN A 329 2.76 7.36 3.20
C ASN A 329 2.17 8.71 3.64
N MET A 330 2.74 9.37 4.63
CA MET A 330 2.45 10.78 4.93
C MET A 330 2.88 11.68 3.77
N ILE A 331 4.08 11.47 3.21
CA ILE A 331 4.58 12.21 2.05
C ILE A 331 3.76 11.88 0.79
N VAL A 332 3.40 10.61 0.60
CA VAL A 332 2.49 10.21 -0.49
C VAL A 332 1.17 10.98 -0.43
N THR A 333 0.55 11.06 0.74
CA THR A 333 -0.70 11.80 0.91
C THR A 333 -0.53 13.29 0.60
N GLU A 334 0.60 13.89 0.99
CA GLU A 334 0.92 15.28 0.67
C GLU A 334 1.08 15.49 -0.84
N ILE A 335 1.76 14.59 -1.54
CA ILE A 335 1.88 14.62 -3.01
C ILE A 335 0.50 14.53 -3.68
N LEU A 336 -0.36 13.61 -3.24
CA LEU A 336 -1.70 13.43 -3.81
C LEU A 336 -2.60 14.64 -3.56
N GLU A 337 -2.57 15.21 -2.35
CA GLU A 337 -3.34 16.42 -2.04
C GLU A 337 -2.87 17.63 -2.86
N ALA A 338 -1.55 17.81 -2.99
CA ALA A 338 -0.96 18.83 -3.83
C ALA A 338 -1.29 18.61 -5.33
N ALA A 339 -1.28 17.37 -5.81
CA ALA A 339 -1.65 17.05 -7.17
C ALA A 339 -3.13 17.38 -7.45
N ARG A 340 -4.03 17.02 -6.53
CA ARG A 340 -5.45 17.39 -6.60
C ARG A 340 -5.65 18.91 -6.65
N GLU A 341 -4.96 19.64 -5.79
CA GLU A 341 -5.00 21.11 -5.78
C GLU A 341 -4.42 21.70 -7.05
N SER A 342 -3.29 21.17 -7.55
CA SER A 342 -2.69 21.59 -8.82
C SER A 342 -3.64 21.37 -10.00
N ALA A 343 -4.27 20.20 -10.10
CA ALA A 343 -5.23 19.90 -11.16
C ALA A 343 -6.44 20.84 -11.12
N ARG A 344 -6.94 21.14 -9.91
CA ARG A 344 -8.07 22.06 -9.70
C ARG A 344 -7.76 23.51 -10.08
N THR A 345 -6.55 24.00 -9.77
CA THR A 345 -6.17 25.41 -9.94
C THR A 345 -5.41 25.70 -11.23
N GLY A 346 -4.89 24.66 -11.89
CA GLY A 346 -3.99 24.78 -13.04
C GLY A 346 -2.61 25.33 -12.70
N ARG A 347 -2.21 25.35 -11.41
CA ARG A 347 -0.96 25.92 -10.91
C ARG A 347 -0.09 24.85 -10.25
N THR A 348 1.23 25.03 -10.31
CA THR A 348 2.16 24.25 -9.50
C THR A 348 1.97 24.55 -8.02
N VAL A 349 1.87 23.51 -7.19
CA VAL A 349 1.81 23.61 -5.74
C VAL A 349 3.20 23.34 -5.17
N LYS A 350 3.71 24.31 -4.40
CA LYS A 350 4.98 24.15 -3.66
C LYS A 350 4.73 23.44 -2.34
N LEU A 351 5.53 22.44 -2.04
CA LEU A 351 5.54 21.76 -0.75
C LEU A 351 6.52 22.47 0.21
N LYS A 352 6.13 22.56 1.48
CA LYS A 352 6.91 23.31 2.50
C LYS A 352 7.77 22.38 3.34
#